data_d94f576a3698ad667725039deaaab051
#
_entry.id   d94f576a3698ad667725039deaaab051
#
_cell.length_a   1.000
_cell.length_b   1.000
_cell.length_c   1.000
_cell.angle_alpha   90.00
_cell.angle_beta   90.00
_cell.angle_gamma   90.00
#
_symmetry.space_group_name_H-M   'P 1'
#
loop_
_entity.id
_entity.type
_entity.pdbx_description
1 polymer ?
#
loop_
_entity_poly.entity_id
_entity_poly.type
_entity_poly.pdbx_seq_one_letter_code
_entity_poly.pdbx_strand_id
1 'polypeptide(L)'
;MKRQTTLALALCLLTAGGAFAQTKGGGISAQMLQKMQQAQKTGTNDKALFNAIASNKIDDLAKNFANQGPIDTHFSVETPKQSIHDQQSSGRCWMFSGLNVLRADFAKAHADTLAVEFSHDYLFFFDQLEKANLMLQGVIDTAKKPINDGGTFCGVSDLAGKYGLVPKSVQPETFSAENTSRMSALISSKLREFGLELRKMVADGKKAAAIADRKTQMLGTIYHMLSITLGEPVKEFTYAFRNKDGKVMGEAKTYTPKQFYDATVGRQLQGTFIMVMNDPRHPYHKTYEVEYDRHTYDGQNWKYLNLPMEEIAQLAIASLKDGRKMYSSYDVGKQLDRARGYLDTENFDYASLFSTTFGMNKAERINTFDSGSTHAMTLSAVDLDAQGNPLKWKVENSWGASHGQGGCIIMTNRWFNEYMFRLVVDKKYVPATLQKEFEQKPFMLMPDDPLFSVDD
;
A
#
# COMPACT_ATOMS: atom_id res chain seq x y z
N MET A 1 -54.27 2.25 56.63
CA MET A 1 -53.51 3.47 56.45
C MET A 1 -52.05 3.20 56.76
N LYS A 2 -51.24 3.03 55.81
CA LYS A 2 -49.78 3.19 55.85
C LYS A 2 -49.31 3.37 54.41
N ARG A 3 -48.83 4.54 54.04
CA ARG A 3 -48.23 4.88 52.80
C ARG A 3 -46.83 4.22 52.73
N GLN A 4 -46.59 3.41 51.75
CA GLN A 4 -45.25 3.00 51.36
C GLN A 4 -44.76 3.89 50.22
N THR A 5 -43.76 4.69 50.52
CA THR A 5 -43.02 5.51 49.60
C THR A 5 -41.98 4.61 48.90
N THR A 6 -42.19 4.34 47.62
CA THR A 6 -41.22 3.65 46.78
C THR A 6 -40.15 4.65 46.34
N LEU A 7 -38.94 4.45 46.82
CA LEU A 7 -37.76 5.19 46.42
C LEU A 7 -37.28 4.65 45.07
N ALA A 8 -37.52 5.38 44.01
CA ALA A 8 -36.91 5.07 42.69
C ALA A 8 -35.47 5.51 42.71
N LEU A 9 -34.54 4.54 42.72
CA LEU A 9 -33.13 4.79 42.55
C LEU A 9 -32.88 5.01 41.04
N ALA A 10 -32.77 6.28 40.64
CA ALA A 10 -32.30 6.64 39.32
C ALA A 10 -30.79 6.37 39.25
N LEU A 11 -30.40 5.27 38.60
CA LEU A 11 -29.04 4.96 38.28
C LEU A 11 -28.64 5.86 37.10
N CYS A 12 -28.06 7.02 37.39
CA CYS A 12 -27.37 7.84 36.39
C CYS A 12 -26.12 7.09 35.95
N LEU A 13 -26.19 6.42 34.80
CA LEU A 13 -25.02 6.03 34.04
C LEU A 13 -24.34 7.32 33.58
N LEU A 14 -23.37 7.78 34.33
CA LEU A 14 -22.36 8.72 33.89
C LEU A 14 -21.50 7.98 32.86
N THR A 15 -21.81 8.18 31.60
CA THR A 15 -20.83 7.97 30.52
C THR A 15 -19.71 8.97 30.75
N ALA A 16 -18.68 8.52 31.44
CA ALA A 16 -17.43 9.25 31.51
C ALA A 16 -16.82 9.25 30.11
N GLY A 17 -17.22 10.22 29.29
CA GLY A 17 -16.39 10.72 28.23
C GLY A 17 -15.14 11.26 28.91
N GLY A 18 -14.07 10.49 28.90
CA GLY A 18 -12.79 10.89 29.45
C GLY A 18 -12.23 12.03 28.63
N ALA A 19 -12.64 13.26 28.92
CA ALA A 19 -11.79 14.40 28.69
C ALA A 19 -10.54 14.12 29.54
N PHE A 20 -9.43 13.73 28.93
CA PHE A 20 -8.13 13.80 29.55
C PHE A 20 -7.83 15.28 29.80
N ALA A 21 -8.38 15.81 30.89
CA ALA A 21 -7.91 17.06 31.46
C ALA A 21 -6.43 16.83 31.74
N GLN A 22 -5.56 17.55 31.06
CA GLN A 22 -4.14 17.63 31.39
C GLN A 22 -4.05 17.97 32.88
N THR A 23 -3.87 16.94 33.71
CA THR A 23 -3.63 17.15 35.12
C THR A 23 -2.31 17.89 35.23
N LYS A 24 -2.24 18.94 36.06
CA LYS A 24 -1.01 19.73 36.34
C LYS A 24 0.20 18.87 36.77
N GLY A 25 0.05 17.54 36.88
CA GLY A 25 1.05 16.55 37.27
C GLY A 25 1.59 15.64 36.16
N GLY A 26 1.28 15.87 34.86
CA GLY A 26 1.74 15.02 33.76
C GLY A 26 3.19 15.26 33.30
N GLY A 27 3.85 16.29 33.80
CA GLY A 27 5.25 16.58 33.46
C GLY A 27 6.24 15.75 34.31
N ILE A 28 7.44 15.50 33.75
CA ILE A 28 8.53 14.85 34.47
C ILE A 28 9.01 15.79 35.58
N SER A 29 8.73 15.44 36.83
CA SER A 29 9.20 16.19 37.99
C SER A 29 10.65 15.84 38.34
N ALA A 30 11.35 16.72 39.11
CA ALA A 30 12.68 16.45 39.56
C ALA A 30 12.77 15.13 40.40
N GLN A 31 11.71 14.82 41.17
CA GLN A 31 11.63 13.58 41.92
C GLN A 31 11.46 12.36 40.99
N MET A 32 10.67 12.46 39.92
CA MET A 32 10.57 11.39 38.93
C MET A 32 11.90 11.16 38.22
N LEU A 33 12.59 12.23 37.81
CA LEU A 33 13.88 12.14 37.16
C LEU A 33 14.91 11.46 38.09
N GLN A 34 14.94 11.83 39.35
CA GLN A 34 15.80 11.20 40.34
C GLN A 34 15.51 9.69 40.51
N LYS A 35 14.23 9.31 40.57
CA LYS A 35 13.85 7.88 40.61
C LYS A 35 14.28 7.11 39.35
N MET A 36 14.12 7.71 38.17
CA MET A 36 14.56 7.12 36.90
C MET A 36 16.08 6.91 36.88
N GLN A 37 16.84 7.91 37.32
CA GLN A 37 18.31 7.81 37.42
C GLN A 37 18.75 6.74 38.42
N GLN A 38 18.06 6.61 39.56
CA GLN A 38 18.33 5.57 40.56
C GLN A 38 17.92 4.17 40.09
N ALA A 39 16.86 4.07 39.25
CA ALA A 39 16.43 2.80 38.68
C ALA A 39 17.29 2.34 37.50
N GLN A 40 18.11 3.23 36.94
CA GLN A 40 18.99 2.88 35.84
C GLN A 40 19.99 1.84 36.27
N LYS A 41 19.93 0.65 35.67
CA LYS A 41 20.93 -0.40 35.86
C LYS A 41 22.10 -0.10 34.92
N THR A 42 23.20 0.37 35.47
CA THR A 42 24.45 0.54 34.70
C THR A 42 25.21 -0.78 34.65
N GLY A 43 25.42 -1.29 33.43
CA GLY A 43 26.26 -2.47 33.20
C GLY A 43 27.75 -2.09 33.04
N THR A 44 28.66 -3.03 33.29
CA THR A 44 30.09 -2.83 33.09
C THR A 44 30.47 -2.44 31.67
N ASN A 45 29.63 -2.78 30.69
CA ASN A 45 29.86 -2.53 29.28
C ASN A 45 29.15 -1.27 28.74
N ASP A 46 28.36 -0.56 29.55
CA ASP A 46 27.52 0.56 29.07
C ASP A 46 28.32 1.67 28.40
N LYS A 47 29.55 1.95 28.94
CA LYS A 47 30.45 2.94 28.34
C LYS A 47 30.92 2.51 26.94
N ALA A 48 31.25 1.25 26.75
CA ALA A 48 31.67 0.71 25.46
C ALA A 48 30.50 0.71 24.48
N LEU A 49 29.32 0.29 24.94
CA LEU A 49 28.07 0.30 24.16
C LEU A 49 27.69 1.73 23.76
N PHE A 50 27.72 2.69 24.69
CA PHE A 50 27.51 4.11 24.40
C PHE A 50 28.45 4.61 23.31
N ASN A 51 29.77 4.34 23.43
CA ASN A 51 30.76 4.76 22.44
C ASN A 51 30.47 4.12 21.05
N ALA A 52 30.03 2.86 21.03
CA ALA A 52 29.69 2.17 19.80
C ALA A 52 28.43 2.80 19.15
N ILE A 53 27.34 3.02 19.90
CA ILE A 53 26.10 3.60 19.40
C ILE A 53 26.29 5.07 18.98
N ALA A 54 27.12 5.84 19.75
CA ALA A 54 27.35 7.25 19.43
C ALA A 54 28.11 7.48 18.12
N SER A 55 28.76 6.47 17.57
CA SER A 55 29.56 6.57 16.34
C SER A 55 29.11 5.66 15.19
N ASN A 56 28.05 4.87 15.38
CA ASN A 56 27.52 3.95 14.38
C ASN A 56 25.99 4.01 14.31
N LYS A 57 25.42 3.52 13.21
CA LYS A 57 23.98 3.35 13.09
C LYS A 57 23.49 2.25 14.03
N ILE A 58 22.36 2.46 14.67
CA ILE A 58 21.75 1.49 15.58
C ILE A 58 21.52 0.14 14.86
N ASP A 59 20.99 0.17 13.63
CA ASP A 59 20.75 -1.04 12.86
C ASP A 59 22.03 -1.86 12.62
N ASP A 60 23.16 -1.19 12.35
CA ASP A 60 24.42 -1.89 12.13
C ASP A 60 24.92 -2.62 13.39
N LEU A 61 24.61 -2.10 14.58
CA LEU A 61 24.96 -2.72 15.86
C LEU A 61 23.93 -3.76 16.32
N ALA A 62 22.69 -3.62 15.89
CA ALA A 62 21.62 -4.56 16.21
C ALA A 62 21.60 -5.79 15.29
N LYS A 63 22.41 -5.82 14.21
CA LYS A 63 22.46 -6.98 13.31
C LYS A 63 22.69 -8.27 14.08
N ASN A 64 21.78 -9.22 13.90
CA ASN A 64 21.91 -10.54 14.48
C ASN A 64 22.89 -11.39 13.66
N PHE A 65 24.13 -11.54 14.18
CA PHE A 65 25.19 -12.26 13.48
C PHE A 65 24.82 -13.73 13.19
N ALA A 66 24.04 -14.37 14.05
CA ALA A 66 23.58 -15.74 13.82
C ALA A 66 22.68 -15.87 12.57
N ASN A 67 22.05 -14.77 12.13
CA ASN A 67 21.17 -14.72 10.93
C ASN A 67 21.86 -14.11 9.70
N GLN A 68 23.20 -13.97 9.71
CA GLN A 68 23.96 -13.38 8.58
C GLN A 68 24.53 -14.44 7.61
N GLY A 69 24.10 -15.69 7.69
CA GLY A 69 24.49 -16.76 6.77
C GLY A 69 24.05 -16.50 5.31
N PRO A 70 24.53 -17.33 4.36
CA PRO A 70 24.07 -17.23 2.96
C PRO A 70 22.56 -17.36 2.83
N ILE A 71 21.96 -16.54 1.97
CA ILE A 71 20.52 -16.62 1.67
C ILE A 71 20.30 -17.73 0.64
N ASP A 72 19.46 -18.70 0.96
CA ASP A 72 19.02 -19.69 0.00
C ASP A 72 18.05 -19.05 -1.00
N THR A 73 18.46 -19.03 -2.27
CA THR A 73 17.71 -18.42 -3.39
C THR A 73 16.93 -19.44 -4.23
N HIS A 74 16.91 -20.72 -3.82
CA HIS A 74 16.10 -21.74 -4.48
C HIS A 74 14.61 -21.56 -4.13
N PHE A 75 13.74 -21.81 -5.08
CA PHE A 75 12.28 -21.83 -4.90
C PHE A 75 11.68 -22.99 -5.67
N SER A 76 10.87 -23.80 -5.01
CA SER A 76 10.17 -24.94 -5.60
C SER A 76 9.04 -24.52 -6.55
N VAL A 77 8.50 -23.31 -6.38
CA VAL A 77 7.49 -22.70 -7.26
C VAL A 77 7.91 -21.25 -7.54
N GLU A 78 8.23 -20.98 -8.79
CA GLU A 78 8.65 -19.66 -9.24
C GLU A 78 7.99 -19.29 -10.57
N THR A 79 7.44 -18.08 -10.66
CA THR A 79 6.88 -17.55 -11.91
C THR A 79 7.99 -17.05 -12.84
N PRO A 80 7.75 -16.92 -14.16
CA PRO A 80 8.74 -16.40 -15.11
C PRO A 80 9.26 -15.02 -14.69
N LYS A 81 10.58 -14.83 -14.77
CA LYS A 81 11.24 -13.55 -14.46
C LYS A 81 10.85 -12.47 -15.45
N GLN A 82 10.70 -11.25 -14.93
CA GLN A 82 10.47 -10.04 -15.71
C GLN A 82 11.53 -8.98 -15.38
N SER A 83 11.61 -7.93 -16.22
CA SER A 83 12.45 -6.77 -15.95
C SER A 83 12.01 -6.08 -14.66
N ILE A 84 12.98 -5.69 -13.86
CA ILE A 84 12.73 -4.93 -12.63
C ILE A 84 12.74 -3.44 -12.94
N HIS A 85 11.75 -2.74 -12.40
CA HIS A 85 11.64 -1.29 -12.53
C HIS A 85 12.11 -0.59 -11.25
N ASP A 86 12.31 0.73 -11.38
CA ASP A 86 12.65 1.59 -10.27
C ASP A 86 11.64 2.73 -10.18
N GLN A 87 10.96 2.83 -9.04
CA GLN A 87 10.00 3.91 -8.76
C GLN A 87 10.68 5.20 -8.33
N GLN A 88 12.00 5.14 -8.11
CA GLN A 88 12.82 6.26 -7.64
C GLN A 88 12.26 6.88 -6.33
N SER A 89 12.32 8.21 -6.22
CA SER A 89 11.83 8.97 -5.07
C SER A 89 10.33 9.28 -5.19
N SER A 90 9.51 8.21 -5.33
CA SER A 90 8.05 8.32 -5.43
C SER A 90 7.34 7.25 -4.60
N GLY A 91 6.12 7.51 -4.13
CA GLY A 91 5.25 6.56 -3.42
C GLY A 91 4.42 5.65 -4.34
N ARG A 92 4.81 5.45 -5.60
CA ARG A 92 4.04 4.72 -6.61
C ARG A 92 4.23 3.20 -6.59
N CYS A 93 4.76 2.61 -5.52
CA CYS A 93 4.97 1.16 -5.40
C CYS A 93 3.73 0.34 -5.76
N TRP A 94 2.55 0.81 -5.37
CA TRP A 94 1.26 0.20 -5.68
C TRP A 94 0.99 0.11 -7.19
N MET A 95 1.34 1.16 -7.92
CA MET A 95 1.16 1.22 -9.37
C MET A 95 2.18 0.31 -10.09
N PHE A 96 3.45 0.34 -9.67
CA PHE A 96 4.48 -0.56 -10.18
C PHE A 96 4.09 -2.02 -9.97
N SER A 97 3.69 -2.39 -8.75
CA SER A 97 3.27 -3.75 -8.43
C SER A 97 2.03 -4.19 -9.21
N GLY A 98 1.03 -3.32 -9.33
CA GLY A 98 -0.19 -3.63 -10.07
C GLY A 98 0.06 -3.80 -11.58
N LEU A 99 0.83 -2.91 -12.19
CA LEU A 99 1.21 -3.02 -13.61
C LEU A 99 2.13 -4.22 -13.88
N ASN A 100 2.98 -4.62 -12.92
CA ASN A 100 3.76 -5.85 -13.02
C ASN A 100 2.86 -7.10 -13.10
N VAL A 101 1.77 -7.15 -12.34
CA VAL A 101 0.78 -8.25 -12.44
C VAL A 101 0.16 -8.29 -13.83
N LEU A 102 -0.30 -7.14 -14.36
CA LEU A 102 -0.92 -7.07 -15.69
C LEU A 102 0.07 -7.45 -16.81
N ARG A 103 1.31 -7.02 -16.67
CA ARG A 103 2.40 -7.36 -17.59
C ARG A 103 2.71 -8.86 -17.59
N ALA A 104 2.73 -9.48 -16.41
CA ALA A 104 2.92 -10.92 -16.26
C ALA A 104 1.75 -11.71 -16.84
N ASP A 105 0.52 -11.27 -16.62
CA ASP A 105 -0.69 -11.87 -17.19
C ASP A 105 -0.67 -11.80 -18.74
N PHE A 106 -0.25 -10.67 -19.30
CA PHE A 106 -0.08 -10.52 -20.75
C PHE A 106 0.95 -11.51 -21.30
N ALA A 107 2.15 -11.58 -20.72
CA ALA A 107 3.20 -12.50 -21.15
C ALA A 107 2.70 -13.96 -21.07
N LYS A 108 2.10 -14.36 -19.96
CA LYS A 108 1.52 -15.70 -19.80
C LYS A 108 0.44 -16.01 -20.84
N ALA A 109 -0.46 -15.06 -21.14
CA ALA A 109 -1.51 -15.23 -22.16
C ALA A 109 -0.93 -15.47 -23.56
N HIS A 110 0.31 -15.04 -23.82
CA HIS A 110 1.03 -15.21 -25.07
C HIS A 110 2.16 -16.26 -24.98
N ALA A 111 2.04 -17.21 -24.04
CA ALA A 111 3.04 -18.28 -23.82
C ALA A 111 4.47 -17.75 -23.66
N ASP A 112 4.63 -16.60 -23.01
CA ASP A 112 5.89 -15.89 -22.76
C ASP A 112 6.68 -15.50 -24.02
N THR A 113 6.01 -15.45 -25.19
CA THR A 113 6.62 -15.04 -26.47
C THR A 113 6.55 -13.53 -26.68
N LEU A 114 5.59 -12.84 -26.07
CA LEU A 114 5.43 -11.39 -26.12
C LEU A 114 5.67 -10.76 -24.75
N ALA A 115 6.17 -9.53 -24.78
CA ALA A 115 6.33 -8.69 -23.61
C ALA A 115 5.74 -7.31 -23.86
N VAL A 116 5.26 -6.68 -22.79
CA VAL A 116 4.77 -5.31 -22.77
C VAL A 116 5.30 -4.59 -21.53
N GLU A 117 5.68 -3.34 -21.70
CA GLU A 117 6.04 -2.44 -20.61
C GLU A 117 5.03 -1.30 -20.61
N PHE A 118 4.27 -1.17 -19.52
CA PHE A 118 3.27 -0.11 -19.38
C PHE A 118 3.89 1.18 -18.83
N SER A 119 3.35 2.32 -19.24
CA SER A 119 3.72 3.63 -18.71
C SER A 119 3.10 3.84 -17.34
N HIS A 120 3.94 4.04 -16.32
CA HIS A 120 3.49 4.45 -14.99
C HIS A 120 3.16 5.94 -15.00
N ASP A 121 3.91 6.78 -15.72
CA ASP A 121 3.68 8.22 -15.84
C ASP A 121 2.27 8.53 -16.37
N TYR A 122 1.82 7.81 -17.41
CA TYR A 122 0.47 7.98 -17.97
C TYR A 122 -0.63 7.75 -16.93
N LEU A 123 -0.59 6.64 -16.20
CA LEU A 123 -1.60 6.37 -15.18
C LEU A 123 -1.45 7.30 -13.97
N PHE A 124 -0.23 7.69 -13.63
CA PHE A 124 0.01 8.61 -12.52
C PHE A 124 -0.56 10.01 -12.79
N PHE A 125 -0.53 10.48 -14.04
CA PHE A 125 -1.21 11.72 -14.43
C PHE A 125 -2.69 11.67 -14.03
N PHE A 126 -3.40 10.62 -14.40
CA PHE A 126 -4.81 10.48 -14.09
C PHE A 126 -5.08 10.19 -12.62
N ASP A 127 -4.20 9.46 -11.93
CA ASP A 127 -4.29 9.28 -10.49
C ASP A 127 -4.29 10.62 -9.74
N GLN A 128 -3.35 11.50 -10.06
CA GLN A 128 -3.24 12.80 -9.42
C GLN A 128 -4.42 13.73 -9.79
N LEU A 129 -4.90 13.68 -11.02
CA LEU A 129 -6.07 14.44 -11.45
C LEU A 129 -7.36 13.97 -10.74
N GLU A 130 -7.55 12.66 -10.63
CA GLU A 130 -8.72 12.08 -9.95
C GLU A 130 -8.69 12.34 -8.44
N LYS A 131 -7.53 12.23 -7.80
CA LYS A 131 -7.37 12.57 -6.39
C LYS A 131 -7.61 14.07 -6.15
N ALA A 132 -7.21 14.93 -7.08
CA ALA A 132 -7.55 16.36 -7.02
C ALA A 132 -9.08 16.56 -7.10
N ASN A 133 -9.76 15.84 -7.99
CA ASN A 133 -11.21 15.86 -8.08
C ASN A 133 -11.89 15.36 -6.79
N LEU A 134 -11.40 14.24 -6.22
CA LEU A 134 -11.88 13.72 -4.94
C LEU A 134 -11.73 14.74 -3.80
N MET A 135 -10.56 15.38 -3.69
CA MET A 135 -10.31 16.38 -2.67
C MET A 135 -11.27 17.57 -2.80
N LEU A 136 -11.44 18.11 -4.02
CA LEU A 136 -12.33 19.26 -4.24
C LEU A 136 -13.80 18.89 -4.02
N GLN A 137 -14.21 17.68 -4.40
CA GLN A 137 -15.57 17.20 -4.12
C GLN A 137 -15.76 16.98 -2.62
N GLY A 138 -14.81 16.36 -1.93
CA GLY A 138 -14.87 16.16 -0.49
C GLY A 138 -14.92 17.48 0.31
N VAL A 139 -14.29 18.54 -0.19
CA VAL A 139 -14.43 19.88 0.41
C VAL A 139 -15.85 20.43 0.26
N ILE A 140 -16.52 20.17 -0.86
CA ILE A 140 -17.92 20.55 -1.08
C ILE A 140 -18.84 19.71 -0.17
N ASP A 141 -18.56 18.41 -0.04
CA ASP A 141 -19.37 17.44 0.70
C ASP A 141 -18.98 17.31 2.18
N THR A 142 -18.02 18.12 2.69
CA THR A 142 -17.49 18.12 4.08
C THR A 142 -16.36 17.15 4.42
N ALA A 143 -15.94 16.26 3.54
CA ALA A 143 -14.82 15.34 3.77
C ALA A 143 -13.45 15.97 3.42
N LYS A 144 -12.38 15.53 4.12
CA LYS A 144 -11.01 15.99 3.85
C LYS A 144 -10.13 14.79 3.53
N LYS A 145 -9.55 14.74 2.34
CA LYS A 145 -8.40 13.86 2.08
C LYS A 145 -7.38 14.66 1.26
N PRO A 146 -6.12 14.83 1.75
CA PRO A 146 -5.06 15.42 0.92
C PRO A 146 -4.73 14.47 -0.23
N ILE A 147 -4.16 14.99 -1.29
CA ILE A 147 -3.58 14.16 -2.35
C ILE A 147 -2.19 13.69 -1.92
N ASN A 148 -1.88 12.45 -2.25
CA ASN A 148 -0.57 11.83 -2.11
C ASN A 148 -0.27 10.97 -3.35
N ASP A 149 0.91 10.40 -3.46
CA ASP A 149 1.30 9.50 -4.55
C ASP A 149 1.14 8.00 -4.18
N GLY A 150 0.71 7.70 -2.96
CA GLY A 150 0.37 6.36 -2.49
C GLY A 150 -0.93 5.82 -3.09
N GLY A 151 -1.21 4.54 -2.87
CA GLY A 151 -2.46 3.93 -3.32
C GLY A 151 -2.52 2.41 -3.19
N THR A 152 -3.54 1.85 -3.83
CA THR A 152 -3.86 0.43 -3.77
C THR A 152 -4.12 -0.16 -5.17
N PHE A 153 -4.28 -1.47 -5.27
CA PHE A 153 -4.61 -2.14 -6.54
C PHE A 153 -5.96 -1.67 -7.13
N CYS A 154 -6.91 -1.22 -6.31
CA CYS A 154 -8.15 -0.63 -6.81
C CYS A 154 -7.86 0.57 -7.71
N GLY A 155 -6.88 1.40 -7.36
CA GLY A 155 -6.45 2.51 -8.21
C GLY A 155 -5.96 2.04 -9.58
N VAL A 156 -5.14 0.98 -9.64
CA VAL A 156 -4.69 0.43 -10.94
C VAL A 156 -5.88 -0.07 -11.74
N SER A 157 -6.80 -0.81 -11.12
CA SER A 157 -7.98 -1.36 -11.76
C SER A 157 -8.89 -0.26 -12.32
N ASP A 158 -9.19 0.76 -11.51
CA ASP A 158 -10.11 1.83 -11.87
C ASP A 158 -9.51 2.76 -12.93
N LEU A 159 -8.25 3.16 -12.76
CA LEU A 159 -7.58 4.06 -13.70
C LEU A 159 -7.33 3.40 -15.06
N ALA A 160 -6.80 2.17 -15.07
CA ALA A 160 -6.60 1.43 -16.32
C ALA A 160 -7.95 1.14 -17.02
N GLY A 161 -8.98 0.77 -16.26
CA GLY A 161 -10.33 0.59 -16.74
C GLY A 161 -10.93 1.87 -17.31
N LYS A 162 -10.74 3.02 -16.71
CA LYS A 162 -11.32 4.32 -17.11
C LYS A 162 -10.55 4.99 -18.24
N TYR A 163 -9.22 5.05 -18.15
CA TYR A 163 -8.36 5.81 -19.06
C TYR A 163 -7.59 4.97 -20.07
N GLY A 164 -7.56 3.65 -19.89
CA GLY A 164 -6.76 2.75 -20.72
C GLY A 164 -5.31 2.67 -20.28
N LEU A 165 -4.47 2.10 -21.13
CA LEU A 165 -3.03 1.93 -20.92
C LEU A 165 -2.25 2.40 -22.14
N VAL A 166 -0.99 2.77 -21.93
CA VAL A 166 -0.05 3.08 -23.01
C VAL A 166 1.29 2.38 -22.75
N PRO A 167 2.09 2.07 -23.81
CA PRO A 167 3.43 1.56 -23.63
C PRO A 167 4.35 2.58 -22.98
N LYS A 168 5.29 2.13 -22.14
CA LYS A 168 6.32 2.98 -21.54
C LYS A 168 7.15 3.75 -22.57
N SER A 169 7.38 3.18 -23.75
CA SER A 169 8.11 3.83 -24.85
C SER A 169 7.35 4.99 -25.50
N VAL A 170 6.02 5.06 -25.32
CA VAL A 170 5.16 6.11 -25.86
C VAL A 170 5.05 7.29 -24.91
N GLN A 171 4.91 7.02 -23.63
CA GLN A 171 4.94 8.04 -22.56
C GLN A 171 5.91 7.56 -21.48
N PRO A 172 7.20 7.95 -21.59
CA PRO A 172 8.22 7.57 -20.61
C PRO A 172 8.08 8.33 -19.31
N GLU A 173 8.78 7.88 -18.27
CA GLU A 173 8.87 8.58 -17.01
C GLU A 173 9.47 9.98 -17.17
N THR A 174 8.91 10.95 -16.44
CA THR A 174 9.46 12.31 -16.32
C THR A 174 10.24 12.44 -15.01
N PHE A 175 11.09 13.47 -14.90
CA PHE A 175 11.76 13.76 -13.63
C PHE A 175 10.77 13.97 -12.48
N SER A 176 9.64 14.63 -12.73
CA SER A 176 8.62 14.87 -11.71
C SER A 176 7.87 13.60 -11.31
N ALA A 177 7.70 12.64 -12.22
CA ALA A 177 7.14 11.32 -11.89
C ALA A 177 8.11 10.51 -11.01
N GLU A 178 9.41 10.60 -11.29
CA GLU A 178 10.45 9.93 -10.49
C GLU A 178 10.76 10.64 -9.16
N ASN A 179 10.36 11.92 -9.00
CA ASN A 179 10.60 12.77 -7.81
C ASN A 179 9.35 13.57 -7.45
N THR A 180 8.34 12.89 -6.95
CA THR A 180 6.97 13.39 -6.81
C THR A 180 6.77 14.48 -5.77
N SER A 181 7.59 14.53 -4.72
CA SER A 181 7.38 15.34 -3.51
C SER A 181 7.13 16.82 -3.80
N ARG A 182 7.94 17.43 -4.70
CA ARG A 182 7.81 18.87 -4.98
C ARG A 182 6.55 19.18 -5.77
N MET A 183 6.26 18.41 -6.80
CA MET A 183 5.04 18.53 -7.60
C MET A 183 3.80 18.35 -6.71
N SER A 184 3.75 17.27 -5.94
CA SER A 184 2.64 16.99 -5.03
C SER A 184 2.42 18.10 -4.00
N ALA A 185 3.49 18.66 -3.43
CA ALA A 185 3.39 19.79 -2.49
C ALA A 185 2.78 21.03 -3.14
N LEU A 186 3.18 21.38 -4.37
CA LEU A 186 2.65 22.54 -5.09
C LEU A 186 1.17 22.34 -5.48
N ILE A 187 0.83 21.17 -5.99
CA ILE A 187 -0.56 20.82 -6.32
C ILE A 187 -1.42 20.84 -5.05
N SER A 188 -0.97 20.22 -3.95
CA SER A 188 -1.68 20.22 -2.67
C SER A 188 -1.89 21.63 -2.13
N SER A 189 -0.90 22.53 -2.25
CA SER A 189 -1.05 23.94 -1.86
C SER A 189 -2.14 24.63 -2.68
N LYS A 190 -2.14 24.42 -4.00
CA LYS A 190 -3.15 25.00 -4.89
C LYS A 190 -4.55 24.44 -4.65
N LEU A 191 -4.66 23.15 -4.37
CA LEU A 191 -5.94 22.53 -4.02
C LEU A 191 -6.50 23.05 -2.69
N ARG A 192 -5.65 23.34 -1.69
CA ARG A 192 -6.10 23.97 -0.44
C ARG A 192 -6.66 25.38 -0.69
N GLU A 193 -5.99 26.17 -1.53
CA GLU A 193 -6.49 27.49 -1.97
C GLU A 193 -7.87 27.37 -2.64
N PHE A 194 -8.01 26.46 -3.59
CA PHE A 194 -9.27 26.16 -4.26
C PHE A 194 -10.35 25.65 -3.28
N GLY A 195 -9.96 24.83 -2.32
CA GLY A 195 -10.87 24.35 -1.27
C GLY A 195 -11.44 25.49 -0.41
N LEU A 196 -10.65 26.52 -0.09
CA LEU A 196 -11.13 27.70 0.63
C LEU A 196 -12.18 28.46 -0.19
N GLU A 197 -11.93 28.63 -1.50
CA GLU A 197 -12.88 29.30 -2.39
C GLU A 197 -14.19 28.49 -2.53
N LEU A 198 -14.12 27.19 -2.75
CA LEU A 198 -15.32 26.35 -2.85
C LEU A 198 -16.15 26.36 -1.56
N ARG A 199 -15.52 26.28 -0.38
CA ARG A 199 -16.21 26.42 0.92
C ARG A 199 -16.93 27.74 1.05
N LYS A 200 -16.26 28.85 0.63
CA LYS A 200 -16.89 30.16 0.62
C LYS A 200 -18.11 30.17 -0.31
N MET A 201 -18.02 29.60 -1.51
CA MET A 201 -19.13 29.53 -2.44
C MET A 201 -20.32 28.76 -1.86
N VAL A 202 -20.06 27.63 -1.16
CA VAL A 202 -21.11 26.87 -0.47
C VAL A 202 -21.73 27.69 0.66
N ALA A 203 -20.91 28.34 1.50
CA ALA A 203 -21.37 29.17 2.60
C ALA A 203 -22.18 30.40 2.12
N ASP A 204 -21.83 30.97 0.98
CA ASP A 204 -22.54 32.09 0.34
C ASP A 204 -23.84 31.62 -0.37
N GLY A 205 -24.19 30.33 -0.32
CA GLY A 205 -25.39 29.78 -0.94
C GLY A 205 -25.37 29.83 -2.47
N LYS A 206 -24.20 29.73 -3.11
CA LYS A 206 -24.11 29.69 -4.57
C LYS A 206 -24.82 28.46 -5.16
N LYS A 207 -25.41 28.59 -6.34
CA LYS A 207 -26.09 27.49 -7.01
C LYS A 207 -25.10 26.35 -7.32
N ALA A 208 -25.55 25.11 -7.18
CA ALA A 208 -24.74 23.90 -7.43
C ALA A 208 -24.07 23.92 -8.82
N ALA A 209 -24.75 24.39 -9.87
CA ALA A 209 -24.15 24.54 -11.21
C ALA A 209 -22.94 25.49 -11.22
N ALA A 210 -23.01 26.63 -10.54
CA ALA A 210 -21.90 27.57 -10.46
C ALA A 210 -20.69 27.01 -9.68
N ILE A 211 -20.95 26.19 -8.64
CA ILE A 211 -19.90 25.49 -7.89
C ILE A 211 -19.26 24.43 -8.78
N ALA A 212 -20.04 23.65 -9.52
CA ALA A 212 -19.55 22.63 -10.47
C ALA A 212 -18.70 23.24 -11.60
N ASP A 213 -19.16 24.34 -12.19
CA ASP A 213 -18.42 25.06 -13.23
C ASP A 213 -17.08 25.59 -12.69
N ARG A 214 -17.10 26.14 -11.47
CA ARG A 214 -15.88 26.63 -10.83
C ARG A 214 -14.91 25.51 -10.51
N LYS A 215 -15.40 24.38 -9.98
CA LYS A 215 -14.59 23.17 -9.76
C LYS A 215 -13.95 22.69 -11.05
N THR A 216 -14.68 22.68 -12.16
CA THR A 216 -14.15 22.28 -13.49
C THR A 216 -13.00 23.20 -13.92
N GLN A 217 -13.12 24.52 -13.74
CA GLN A 217 -12.04 25.47 -14.03
C GLN A 217 -10.80 25.21 -13.14
N MET A 218 -11.00 24.92 -11.86
CA MET A 218 -9.93 24.57 -10.92
C MET A 218 -9.21 23.29 -11.34
N LEU A 219 -9.95 22.26 -11.73
CA LEU A 219 -9.38 21.01 -12.28
C LEU A 219 -8.62 21.27 -13.58
N GLY A 220 -9.08 22.21 -14.44
CA GLY A 220 -8.32 22.65 -15.62
C GLY A 220 -6.95 23.24 -15.26
N THR A 221 -6.87 23.97 -14.15
CA THR A 221 -5.57 24.48 -13.64
C THR A 221 -4.67 23.33 -13.18
N ILE A 222 -5.22 22.34 -12.45
CA ILE A 222 -4.47 21.14 -12.02
C ILE A 222 -4.02 20.33 -13.23
N TYR A 223 -4.90 20.11 -14.20
CA TYR A 223 -4.56 19.44 -15.46
C TYR A 223 -3.37 20.11 -16.16
N HIS A 224 -3.37 21.45 -16.23
CA HIS A 224 -2.25 22.20 -16.78
C HIS A 224 -0.96 22.00 -15.98
N MET A 225 -1.02 22.04 -14.65
CA MET A 225 0.16 21.77 -13.80
C MET A 225 0.72 20.38 -14.03
N LEU A 226 -0.16 19.36 -14.14
CA LEU A 226 0.23 18.00 -14.45
C LEU A 226 0.82 17.88 -15.86
N SER A 227 0.23 18.55 -16.87
CA SER A 227 0.73 18.51 -18.25
C SER A 227 2.15 19.07 -18.41
N ILE A 228 2.50 20.12 -17.66
CA ILE A 228 3.88 20.67 -17.70
C ILE A 228 4.89 19.92 -16.86
N THR A 229 4.45 19.01 -15.97
CA THR A 229 5.33 18.22 -15.09
C THR A 229 5.45 16.75 -15.51
N LEU A 230 4.37 16.15 -16.00
CA LEU A 230 4.28 14.74 -16.39
C LEU A 230 4.13 14.55 -17.93
N GLY A 231 3.96 15.66 -18.68
CA GLY A 231 3.58 15.61 -20.08
C GLY A 231 2.06 15.46 -20.27
N GLU A 232 1.56 15.94 -21.41
CA GLU A 232 0.14 15.74 -21.75
C GLU A 232 -0.11 14.28 -22.11
N PRO A 233 -1.15 13.63 -21.55
CA PRO A 233 -1.48 12.25 -21.86
C PRO A 233 -1.73 12.05 -23.35
N VAL A 234 -1.09 11.03 -23.94
CA VAL A 234 -1.25 10.71 -25.34
C VAL A 234 -2.67 10.20 -25.64
N LYS A 235 -3.24 10.62 -26.78
CA LYS A 235 -4.60 10.26 -27.18
C LYS A 235 -4.62 9.10 -28.20
N GLU A 236 -3.55 9.00 -28.99
CA GLU A 236 -3.37 7.98 -30.02
C GLU A 236 -1.87 7.77 -30.25
N PHE A 237 -1.46 6.54 -30.54
CA PHE A 237 -0.07 6.19 -30.80
C PHE A 237 0.03 4.94 -31.68
N THR A 238 1.15 4.80 -32.36
CA THR A 238 1.48 3.60 -33.16
C THR A 238 2.41 2.70 -32.35
N TYR A 239 2.08 1.41 -32.26
CA TYR A 239 2.88 0.44 -31.50
C TYR A 239 2.90 -0.92 -32.19
N ALA A 240 4.05 -1.59 -32.14
CA ALA A 240 4.22 -3.00 -32.46
C ALA A 240 4.69 -3.75 -31.24
N PHE A 241 4.04 -4.87 -30.93
CA PHE A 241 4.45 -5.73 -29.81
C PHE A 241 5.86 -6.26 -30.03
N ARG A 242 6.54 -6.57 -28.94
CA ARG A 242 7.91 -7.08 -28.93
C ARG A 242 8.00 -8.37 -28.11
N ASN A 243 8.98 -9.20 -28.43
CA ASN A 243 9.35 -10.27 -27.52
C ASN A 243 10.20 -9.74 -26.35
N LYS A 244 10.56 -10.62 -25.41
CA LYS A 244 11.40 -10.29 -24.25
C LYS A 244 12.80 -9.75 -24.61
N ASP A 245 13.30 -10.05 -25.80
CA ASP A 245 14.60 -9.58 -26.29
C ASP A 245 14.50 -8.24 -27.06
N GLY A 246 13.30 -7.64 -27.07
CA GLY A 246 13.01 -6.36 -27.72
C GLY A 246 12.78 -6.45 -29.24
N LYS A 247 12.78 -7.64 -29.83
CA LYS A 247 12.50 -7.85 -31.24
C LYS A 247 11.03 -7.61 -31.55
N VAL A 248 10.74 -6.82 -32.58
CA VAL A 248 9.37 -6.56 -33.06
C VAL A 248 8.73 -7.86 -33.57
N MET A 249 7.50 -8.09 -33.12
CA MET A 249 6.69 -9.25 -33.42
C MET A 249 5.36 -8.79 -34.05
N GLY A 250 5.26 -8.90 -35.35
CA GLY A 250 4.07 -8.45 -36.10
C GLY A 250 4.15 -7.00 -36.59
N GLU A 251 3.04 -6.52 -37.14
CA GLU A 251 2.92 -5.18 -37.69
C GLU A 251 2.60 -4.13 -36.66
N ALA A 252 3.09 -2.91 -36.86
CA ALA A 252 2.71 -1.76 -36.08
C ALA A 252 1.25 -1.37 -36.37
N LYS A 253 0.48 -1.12 -35.31
CA LYS A 253 -0.93 -0.66 -35.39
C LYS A 253 -1.10 0.61 -34.58
N THR A 254 -2.06 1.42 -34.97
CA THR A 254 -2.47 2.61 -34.22
C THR A 254 -3.50 2.21 -33.18
N TYR A 255 -3.32 2.74 -31.97
CA TYR A 255 -4.16 2.48 -30.81
C TYR A 255 -4.52 3.79 -30.11
N THR A 256 -5.73 3.89 -29.62
CA THR A 256 -6.03 4.73 -28.47
C THR A 256 -5.64 3.98 -27.19
N PRO A 257 -5.45 4.67 -26.05
CA PRO A 257 -5.13 3.99 -24.78
C PRO A 257 -6.15 2.91 -24.38
N LYS A 258 -7.43 3.10 -24.69
CA LYS A 258 -8.48 2.09 -24.44
C LYS A 258 -8.32 0.88 -25.34
N GLN A 259 -8.09 1.07 -26.63
CA GLN A 259 -7.84 -0.04 -27.56
C GLN A 259 -6.56 -0.81 -27.18
N PHE A 260 -5.55 -0.13 -26.66
CA PHE A 260 -4.35 -0.81 -26.17
C PHE A 260 -4.61 -1.60 -24.88
N TYR A 261 -5.41 -1.07 -23.96
CA TYR A 261 -5.91 -1.81 -22.81
C TYR A 261 -6.64 -3.08 -23.23
N ASP A 262 -7.56 -2.98 -24.19
CA ASP A 262 -8.32 -4.12 -24.71
C ASP A 262 -7.39 -5.17 -25.37
N ALA A 263 -6.35 -4.72 -26.09
CA ALA A 263 -5.39 -5.60 -26.73
C ALA A 263 -4.42 -6.28 -25.75
N THR A 264 -4.20 -5.73 -24.56
CA THR A 264 -3.22 -6.22 -23.59
C THR A 264 -3.84 -6.88 -22.38
N VAL A 265 -4.83 -6.27 -21.78
CA VAL A 265 -5.57 -6.79 -20.61
C VAL A 265 -6.79 -7.59 -21.02
N GLY A 266 -7.56 -7.09 -21.99
CA GLY A 266 -8.65 -7.78 -22.68
C GLY A 266 -9.83 -8.17 -21.77
N ARG A 267 -9.88 -7.67 -20.54
CA ARG A 267 -10.93 -7.97 -19.56
C ARG A 267 -11.16 -6.79 -18.62
N GLN A 268 -12.38 -6.70 -18.09
CA GLN A 268 -12.64 -5.77 -17.00
C GLN A 268 -11.94 -6.25 -15.74
N LEU A 269 -11.06 -5.41 -15.16
CA LEU A 269 -10.32 -5.76 -13.94
C LEU A 269 -11.21 -5.73 -12.70
N GLN A 270 -12.14 -4.77 -12.64
CA GLN A 270 -13.12 -4.70 -11.56
C GLN A 270 -13.93 -5.99 -11.48
N GLY A 271 -14.02 -6.55 -10.27
CA GLY A 271 -14.76 -7.77 -10.02
C GLY A 271 -14.07 -9.07 -10.48
N THR A 272 -12.90 -9.01 -11.13
CA THR A 272 -12.09 -10.18 -11.50
C THR A 272 -11.20 -10.67 -10.36
N PHE A 273 -10.81 -9.77 -9.48
CA PHE A 273 -9.94 -10.03 -8.34
C PHE A 273 -10.70 -9.96 -7.02
N ILE A 274 -10.21 -10.70 -6.04
CA ILE A 274 -10.62 -10.60 -4.65
C ILE A 274 -9.41 -10.09 -3.86
N MET A 275 -9.62 -9.02 -3.12
CA MET A 275 -8.67 -8.51 -2.15
C MET A 275 -8.89 -9.25 -0.85
N VAL A 276 -7.83 -9.88 -0.34
CA VAL A 276 -7.80 -10.49 0.99
C VAL A 276 -6.78 -9.75 1.87
N MET A 277 -7.07 -9.68 3.15
CA MET A 277 -6.17 -9.08 4.14
C MET A 277 -6.06 -9.94 5.38
N ASN A 278 -4.99 -9.76 6.12
CA ASN A 278 -4.86 -10.26 7.48
C ASN A 278 -4.87 -9.09 8.46
N ASP A 279 -6.02 -8.86 9.05
CA ASP A 279 -6.22 -7.90 10.13
C ASP A 279 -6.72 -8.61 11.39
N PRO A 280 -5.81 -8.99 12.30
CA PRO A 280 -6.18 -9.74 13.50
C PRO A 280 -6.96 -8.94 14.55
N ARG A 281 -7.23 -7.65 14.32
CA ARG A 281 -8.08 -6.82 15.18
C ARG A 281 -9.56 -7.11 14.96
N HIS A 282 -9.89 -7.64 13.80
CA HIS A 282 -11.27 -7.87 13.36
C HIS A 282 -11.55 -9.36 13.14
N PRO A 283 -12.81 -9.81 13.29
CA PRO A 283 -13.21 -11.18 12.98
C PRO A 283 -12.80 -11.62 11.57
N TYR A 284 -12.24 -12.82 11.46
CA TYR A 284 -11.97 -13.46 10.16
C TYR A 284 -13.28 -13.92 9.48
N HIS A 285 -13.20 -14.22 8.19
CA HIS A 285 -14.33 -14.59 7.33
C HIS A 285 -15.45 -13.53 7.31
N LYS A 286 -15.04 -12.28 7.43
CA LYS A 286 -15.89 -11.10 7.26
C LYS A 286 -15.29 -10.18 6.22
N THR A 287 -16.18 -9.49 5.52
CA THR A 287 -15.81 -8.50 4.52
C THR A 287 -15.85 -7.11 5.13
N TYR A 288 -14.80 -6.34 4.89
CA TYR A 288 -14.64 -4.97 5.35
C TYR A 288 -14.42 -4.06 4.14
N GLU A 289 -14.83 -2.82 4.27
CA GLU A 289 -14.62 -1.77 3.27
C GLU A 289 -14.23 -0.49 3.99
N VAL A 290 -13.19 0.19 3.49
CA VAL A 290 -12.73 1.44 4.07
C VAL A 290 -13.41 2.60 3.36
N GLU A 291 -14.09 3.43 4.13
CA GLU A 291 -14.81 4.57 3.60
C GLU A 291 -13.84 5.57 2.97
N TYR A 292 -14.11 5.98 1.72
CA TYR A 292 -13.30 6.91 0.91
C TYR A 292 -11.90 6.43 0.52
N ASP A 293 -11.51 5.18 0.80
CA ASP A 293 -10.23 4.64 0.33
C ASP A 293 -10.33 4.20 -1.14
N ARG A 294 -10.34 5.19 -2.03
CA ARG A 294 -10.47 5.04 -3.49
C ARG A 294 -9.72 6.15 -4.22
N HIS A 295 -9.35 5.88 -5.46
CA HIS A 295 -8.57 6.79 -6.31
C HIS A 295 -9.44 7.73 -7.16
N THR A 296 -10.62 7.28 -7.59
CA THR A 296 -11.54 8.05 -8.41
C THR A 296 -12.88 8.23 -7.68
N TYR A 297 -13.60 9.30 -7.96
CA TYR A 297 -14.89 9.57 -7.31
C TYR A 297 -15.93 8.47 -7.59
N ASP A 298 -15.91 7.96 -8.81
CA ASP A 298 -16.76 6.88 -9.32
C ASP A 298 -16.12 5.48 -9.21
N GLY A 299 -14.95 5.38 -8.54
CA GLY A 299 -14.21 4.15 -8.35
C GLY A 299 -14.63 3.36 -7.12
N GLN A 300 -13.91 2.26 -6.90
CA GLN A 300 -14.15 1.33 -5.80
C GLN A 300 -13.32 1.69 -4.58
N ASN A 301 -13.96 1.68 -3.40
CA ASN A 301 -13.23 1.68 -2.15
C ASN A 301 -12.41 0.39 -2.00
N TRP A 302 -11.37 0.43 -1.18
CA TRP A 302 -10.68 -0.78 -0.78
C TRP A 302 -11.64 -1.65 0.05
N LYS A 303 -12.06 -2.76 -0.56
CA LYS A 303 -12.90 -3.78 0.04
C LYS A 303 -12.12 -5.08 0.14
N TYR A 304 -12.11 -5.74 1.30
CA TYR A 304 -11.33 -6.96 1.50
C TYR A 304 -12.08 -8.01 2.31
N LEU A 305 -11.75 -9.27 2.06
CA LEU A 305 -12.11 -10.39 2.93
C LEU A 305 -10.98 -10.60 3.94
N ASN A 306 -11.30 -10.53 5.22
CA ASN A 306 -10.34 -10.76 6.30
C ASN A 306 -10.15 -12.25 6.54
N LEU A 307 -8.91 -12.74 6.40
CA LEU A 307 -8.58 -14.16 6.50
C LEU A 307 -7.37 -14.39 7.41
N PRO A 308 -7.28 -15.60 8.04
CA PRO A 308 -6.05 -16.07 8.68
C PRO A 308 -4.90 -16.15 7.65
N MET A 309 -3.66 -16.01 8.12
CA MET A 309 -2.47 -16.04 7.24
C MET A 309 -2.32 -17.39 6.51
N GLU A 310 -2.71 -18.48 7.14
CA GLU A 310 -2.64 -19.82 6.55
C GLU A 310 -3.52 -19.93 5.29
N GLU A 311 -4.73 -19.37 5.33
CA GLU A 311 -5.64 -19.37 4.17
C GLU A 311 -5.13 -18.42 3.07
N ILE A 312 -4.62 -17.25 3.43
CA ILE A 312 -3.99 -16.32 2.48
C ILE A 312 -2.80 -17.00 1.78
N ALA A 313 -1.96 -17.73 2.54
CA ALA A 313 -0.83 -18.48 1.99
C ALA A 313 -1.29 -19.54 0.98
N GLN A 314 -2.39 -20.28 1.26
CA GLN A 314 -2.92 -21.26 0.32
C GLN A 314 -3.42 -20.64 -0.99
N LEU A 315 -4.09 -19.49 -0.93
CA LEU A 315 -4.49 -18.73 -2.12
C LEU A 315 -3.28 -18.29 -2.94
N ALA A 316 -2.24 -17.78 -2.26
CA ALA A 316 -0.98 -17.39 -2.89
C ALA A 316 -0.28 -18.57 -3.57
N ILE A 317 -0.16 -19.71 -2.88
CA ILE A 317 0.45 -20.93 -3.43
C ILE A 317 -0.32 -21.42 -4.67
N ALA A 318 -1.66 -21.45 -4.61
CA ALA A 318 -2.49 -21.85 -5.75
C ALA A 318 -2.26 -20.98 -6.98
N SER A 319 -2.17 -19.67 -6.79
CA SER A 319 -1.90 -18.71 -7.87
C SER A 319 -0.49 -18.88 -8.45
N LEU A 320 0.53 -19.02 -7.59
CA LEU A 320 1.93 -19.19 -8.03
C LEU A 320 2.16 -20.52 -8.76
N LYS A 321 1.53 -21.62 -8.31
CA LYS A 321 1.59 -22.91 -9.00
C LYS A 321 1.02 -22.87 -10.42
N ASP A 322 0.04 -22.00 -10.67
CA ASP A 322 -0.45 -21.71 -12.03
C ASP A 322 0.39 -20.62 -12.75
N GLY A 323 1.56 -20.26 -12.25
CA GLY A 323 2.47 -19.29 -12.85
C GLY A 323 1.94 -17.85 -12.85
N ARG A 324 1.05 -17.47 -11.92
CA ARG A 324 0.52 -16.11 -11.81
C ARG A 324 1.12 -15.36 -10.65
N LYS A 325 1.60 -14.16 -10.94
CA LYS A 325 2.04 -13.18 -9.93
C LYS A 325 0.86 -12.49 -9.27
N MET A 326 1.08 -11.94 -8.09
CA MET A 326 0.05 -11.23 -7.34
C MET A 326 0.57 -9.92 -6.79
N TYR A 327 -0.30 -8.91 -6.75
CA TYR A 327 -0.08 -7.71 -5.93
C TYR A 327 -0.16 -8.11 -4.46
N SER A 328 0.80 -7.65 -3.68
CA SER A 328 0.85 -7.87 -2.24
C SER A 328 1.45 -6.66 -1.53
N SER A 329 1.10 -6.43 -0.27
CA SER A 329 1.67 -5.31 0.48
C SER A 329 2.04 -5.68 1.91
N TYR A 330 3.02 -4.97 2.45
CA TYR A 330 3.77 -5.33 3.65
C TYR A 330 4.18 -4.11 4.45
N ASP A 331 4.52 -4.31 5.72
CA ASP A 331 5.33 -3.37 6.49
C ASP A 331 6.81 -3.65 6.20
N VAL A 332 7.28 -3.22 5.03
CA VAL A 332 8.58 -3.61 4.49
C VAL A 332 9.77 -3.11 5.33
N GLY A 333 9.57 -2.03 6.10
CA GLY A 333 10.61 -1.45 6.95
C GLY A 333 10.99 -2.32 8.15
N LYS A 334 10.10 -3.20 8.58
CA LYS A 334 10.33 -4.04 9.77
C LYS A 334 11.31 -5.17 9.49
N GLN A 335 12.42 -5.18 10.21
CA GLN A 335 13.43 -6.23 10.12
C GLN A 335 14.01 -6.44 8.71
N LEU A 336 14.09 -5.39 7.89
CA LEU A 336 14.66 -5.45 6.55
C LEU A 336 16.19 -5.30 6.57
N ASP A 337 16.93 -6.35 6.23
CA ASP A 337 18.31 -6.21 5.78
C ASP A 337 18.32 -5.74 4.31
N ARG A 338 18.33 -4.42 4.13
CA ARG A 338 18.22 -3.79 2.80
C ARG A 338 19.37 -4.16 1.88
N ALA A 339 20.58 -4.29 2.43
CA ALA A 339 21.78 -4.62 1.64
C ALA A 339 21.72 -6.03 1.08
N ARG A 340 21.17 -6.97 1.85
CA ARG A 340 20.99 -8.36 1.44
C ARG A 340 19.69 -8.62 0.68
N GLY A 341 18.72 -7.69 0.71
CA GLY A 341 17.36 -7.93 0.19
C GLY A 341 16.66 -9.08 0.90
N TYR A 342 16.74 -9.09 2.23
CA TYR A 342 16.24 -10.19 3.06
C TYR A 342 15.41 -9.69 4.22
N LEU A 343 14.26 -10.31 4.40
CA LEU A 343 13.29 -10.02 5.45
C LEU A 343 13.13 -11.25 6.35
N ASP A 344 13.55 -11.10 7.61
CA ASP A 344 13.40 -12.13 8.63
C ASP A 344 13.18 -11.47 9.99
N THR A 345 12.29 -12.00 10.81
CA THR A 345 11.98 -11.47 12.15
C THR A 345 13.18 -11.39 13.08
N GLU A 346 14.30 -12.04 12.72
CA GLU A 346 15.52 -12.12 13.50
C GLU A 346 16.73 -11.42 12.83
N ASN A 347 16.50 -10.53 11.84
CA ASN A 347 17.61 -9.79 11.22
C ASN A 347 18.31 -8.84 12.19
N PHE A 348 17.54 -8.26 13.14
CA PHE A 348 18.05 -7.29 14.11
C PHE A 348 17.58 -7.64 15.52
N ASP A 349 18.51 -7.64 16.48
CA ASP A 349 18.26 -7.87 17.89
C ASP A 349 18.35 -6.56 18.70
N TYR A 350 17.35 -5.73 18.55
CA TYR A 350 17.22 -4.48 19.33
C TYR A 350 16.98 -4.76 20.82
N ALA A 351 16.36 -5.90 21.14
CA ALA A 351 16.04 -6.25 22.51
C ALA A 351 17.31 -6.44 23.35
N SER A 352 18.28 -7.21 22.84
CA SER A 352 19.59 -7.37 23.48
C SER A 352 20.37 -6.06 23.48
N LEU A 353 20.34 -5.28 22.38
CA LEU A 353 21.08 -4.02 22.29
C LEU A 353 20.66 -3.02 23.37
N PHE A 354 19.35 -2.91 23.65
CA PHE A 354 18.81 -1.96 24.63
C PHE A 354 18.42 -2.59 25.97
N SER A 355 18.67 -3.87 26.16
CA SER A 355 18.30 -4.62 27.37
C SER A 355 16.83 -4.43 27.76
N THR A 356 15.92 -4.50 26.76
CA THR A 356 14.48 -4.34 26.92
C THR A 356 13.72 -5.31 26.01
N THR A 357 12.41 -5.23 25.97
CA THR A 357 11.57 -6.08 25.11
C THR A 357 10.76 -5.24 24.15
N PHE A 358 10.49 -5.78 22.95
CA PHE A 358 9.58 -5.25 21.93
C PHE A 358 8.51 -6.31 21.66
N GLY A 359 7.59 -6.49 22.61
CA GLY A 359 6.71 -7.68 22.70
C GLY A 359 5.31 -7.52 22.11
N MET A 360 5.03 -6.45 21.35
CA MET A 360 3.71 -6.29 20.75
C MET A 360 3.44 -7.33 19.66
N ASN A 361 2.27 -7.98 19.70
CA ASN A 361 1.77 -8.81 18.62
C ASN A 361 1.27 -7.94 17.44
N LYS A 362 0.90 -8.57 16.31
CA LYS A 362 0.47 -7.88 15.09
C LYS A 362 -0.73 -6.96 15.33
N ALA A 363 -1.75 -7.40 16.08
CA ALA A 363 -2.92 -6.58 16.39
C ALA A 363 -2.57 -5.35 17.24
N GLU A 364 -1.70 -5.52 18.23
CA GLU A 364 -1.25 -4.44 19.10
C GLU A 364 -0.42 -3.42 18.32
N ARG A 365 0.47 -3.87 17.44
CA ARG A 365 1.25 -2.97 16.57
C ARG A 365 0.36 -2.14 15.65
N ILE A 366 -0.69 -2.73 15.07
CA ILE A 366 -1.64 -2.00 14.23
C ILE A 366 -2.39 -0.96 15.08
N ASN A 367 -2.94 -1.36 16.23
CA ASN A 367 -3.71 -0.47 17.10
C ASN A 367 -2.91 0.73 17.64
N THR A 368 -1.59 0.60 17.70
CA THR A 368 -0.69 1.66 18.19
C THR A 368 0.00 2.43 17.05
N PHE A 369 -0.39 2.21 15.79
CA PHE A 369 0.24 2.79 14.61
C PHE A 369 1.73 2.45 14.46
N ASP A 370 2.19 1.37 15.08
CA ASP A 370 3.57 0.89 14.94
C ASP A 370 3.76 0.06 13.65
N SER A 371 2.71 -0.52 13.10
CA SER A 371 2.77 -1.33 11.88
C SER A 371 1.54 -1.13 11.01
N GLY A 372 1.76 -1.08 9.71
CA GLY A 372 0.73 -0.95 8.68
C GLY A 372 1.26 -1.35 7.31
N SER A 373 0.45 -1.19 6.28
CA SER A 373 0.83 -1.49 4.89
C SER A 373 1.62 -0.31 4.32
N THR A 374 2.94 -0.40 4.34
CA THR A 374 3.83 0.71 3.94
C THR A 374 4.39 0.57 2.52
N HIS A 375 4.36 -0.65 1.93
CA HIS A 375 4.95 -0.87 0.62
C HIS A 375 4.31 -2.05 -0.12
N ALA A 376 3.99 -1.83 -1.40
CA ALA A 376 3.48 -2.87 -2.28
C ALA A 376 4.60 -3.47 -3.13
N MET A 377 4.56 -4.79 -3.30
CA MET A 377 5.48 -5.56 -4.13
C MET A 377 4.74 -6.66 -4.88
N THR A 378 5.39 -7.24 -5.90
CA THR A 378 4.79 -8.30 -6.71
C THR A 378 5.25 -9.66 -6.23
N LEU A 379 4.36 -10.44 -5.61
CA LEU A 379 4.64 -11.79 -5.13
C LEU A 379 4.87 -12.73 -6.32
N SER A 380 6.03 -13.38 -6.39
CA SER A 380 6.51 -14.09 -7.59
C SER A 380 6.99 -15.51 -7.36
N ALA A 381 7.31 -15.91 -6.12
CA ALA A 381 7.73 -17.28 -5.83
C ALA A 381 7.47 -17.69 -4.39
N VAL A 382 7.39 -18.99 -4.16
CA VAL A 382 7.33 -19.64 -2.86
C VAL A 382 8.20 -20.89 -2.86
N ASP A 383 8.91 -21.13 -1.77
CA ASP A 383 9.54 -22.41 -1.50
C ASP A 383 8.71 -23.23 -0.51
N LEU A 384 8.48 -24.47 -0.81
CA LEU A 384 7.61 -25.36 -0.04
C LEU A 384 8.42 -26.54 0.54
N ASP A 385 8.07 -26.95 1.74
CA ASP A 385 8.57 -28.21 2.29
C ASP A 385 7.92 -29.43 1.63
N ALA A 386 8.34 -30.63 2.03
CA ALA A 386 7.80 -31.88 1.50
C ALA A 386 6.30 -32.09 1.79
N GLN A 387 5.74 -31.39 2.77
CA GLN A 387 4.33 -31.40 3.14
C GLN A 387 3.52 -30.30 2.43
N GLY A 388 4.20 -29.44 1.68
CA GLY A 388 3.59 -28.32 0.94
C GLY A 388 3.38 -27.06 1.78
N ASN A 389 4.01 -26.96 2.95
CA ASN A 389 3.97 -25.74 3.75
C ASN A 389 5.01 -24.73 3.25
N PRO A 390 4.72 -23.42 3.28
CA PRO A 390 5.66 -22.42 2.83
C PRO A 390 6.82 -22.23 3.82
N LEU A 391 8.04 -22.22 3.29
CA LEU A 391 9.28 -21.94 4.02
C LEU A 391 9.70 -20.48 3.86
N LYS A 392 9.64 -19.99 2.63
CA LYS A 392 10.03 -18.61 2.28
C LYS A 392 9.32 -18.16 0.99
N TRP A 393 9.31 -16.85 0.78
CA TRP A 393 8.65 -16.19 -0.34
C TRP A 393 9.61 -15.25 -1.06
N LYS A 394 9.33 -14.96 -2.33
CA LYS A 394 10.05 -13.96 -3.10
C LYS A 394 9.10 -12.95 -3.75
N VAL A 395 9.48 -11.69 -3.66
CA VAL A 395 8.77 -10.58 -4.30
C VAL A 395 9.69 -9.84 -5.26
N GLU A 396 9.14 -9.40 -6.38
CA GLU A 396 9.77 -8.39 -7.23
C GLU A 396 9.48 -7.02 -6.61
N ASN A 397 10.55 -6.25 -6.38
CA ASN A 397 10.47 -4.92 -5.81
C ASN A 397 10.63 -3.85 -6.88
N SER A 398 10.35 -2.61 -6.55
CA SER A 398 10.43 -1.43 -7.43
C SER A 398 11.53 -0.44 -7.04
N TRP A 399 12.67 -0.94 -6.56
CA TRP A 399 13.84 -0.13 -6.19
C TRP A 399 15.03 -0.31 -7.13
N GLY A 400 14.79 -0.81 -8.35
CA GLY A 400 15.83 -1.09 -9.33
C GLY A 400 16.53 -2.44 -9.13
N ALA A 401 17.10 -2.95 -10.23
CA ALA A 401 17.71 -4.29 -10.26
C ALA A 401 19.01 -4.41 -9.43
N SER A 402 19.64 -3.29 -9.06
CA SER A 402 20.86 -3.27 -8.25
C SER A 402 20.60 -3.51 -6.76
N HIS A 403 19.35 -3.45 -6.31
CA HIS A 403 18.98 -3.63 -4.91
C HIS A 403 18.59 -5.07 -4.60
N GLY A 404 18.92 -5.53 -3.40
CA GLY A 404 18.57 -6.86 -2.91
C GLY A 404 19.09 -8.00 -3.81
N GLN A 405 18.25 -8.98 -4.08
CA GLN A 405 18.57 -10.16 -4.90
C GLN A 405 18.18 -9.91 -6.36
N GLY A 406 18.96 -9.06 -7.06
CA GLY A 406 18.66 -8.69 -8.45
C GLY A 406 17.33 -7.94 -8.61
N GLY A 407 17.02 -7.06 -7.66
CA GLY A 407 15.76 -6.30 -7.61
C GLY A 407 14.62 -7.02 -6.90
N CYS A 408 14.86 -8.23 -6.40
CA CYS A 408 13.92 -8.99 -5.59
C CYS A 408 14.27 -8.95 -4.10
N ILE A 409 13.28 -9.21 -3.27
CA ILE A 409 13.44 -9.41 -1.83
C ILE A 409 12.95 -10.82 -1.50
N ILE A 410 13.73 -11.53 -0.67
CA ILE A 410 13.37 -12.84 -0.13
C ILE A 410 12.93 -12.63 1.32
N MET A 411 11.84 -13.30 1.71
CA MET A 411 11.32 -13.22 3.07
C MET A 411 11.04 -14.61 3.61
N THR A 412 11.34 -14.85 4.89
CA THR A 412 10.95 -16.06 5.60
C THR A 412 9.43 -16.13 5.77
N ASN A 413 8.87 -17.34 5.88
CA ASN A 413 7.43 -17.49 6.14
C ASN A 413 7.01 -16.88 7.47
N ARG A 414 7.85 -16.91 8.51
CA ARG A 414 7.57 -16.25 9.80
C ARG A 414 7.47 -14.73 9.64
N TRP A 415 8.35 -14.11 8.84
CA TRP A 415 8.24 -12.68 8.54
C TRP A 415 6.99 -12.35 7.71
N PHE A 416 6.69 -13.16 6.71
CA PHE A 416 5.48 -13.02 5.90
C PHE A 416 4.22 -13.03 6.77
N ASN A 417 4.11 -13.94 7.74
CA ASN A 417 2.96 -14.00 8.63
C ASN A 417 2.81 -12.76 9.51
N GLU A 418 3.92 -12.19 9.96
CA GLU A 418 3.92 -11.02 10.85
C GLU A 418 3.64 -9.69 10.14
N TYR A 419 4.15 -9.50 8.92
CA TYR A 419 4.23 -8.18 8.29
C TYR A 419 3.55 -8.09 6.92
N MET A 420 2.96 -9.14 6.43
CA MET A 420 2.10 -9.12 5.25
C MET A 420 0.69 -8.68 5.63
N PHE A 421 0.10 -7.78 4.83
CA PHE A 421 -1.25 -7.27 5.05
C PHE A 421 -2.20 -7.59 3.91
N ARG A 422 -1.88 -7.22 2.67
CA ARG A 422 -2.79 -7.27 1.52
C ARG A 422 -2.31 -8.26 0.47
N LEU A 423 -3.24 -9.04 -0.08
CA LEU A 423 -3.02 -9.87 -1.27
C LEU A 423 -4.20 -9.69 -2.22
N VAL A 424 -3.90 -9.52 -3.50
CA VAL A 424 -4.92 -9.45 -4.56
C VAL A 424 -4.83 -10.72 -5.39
N VAL A 425 -5.89 -11.51 -5.38
CA VAL A 425 -5.95 -12.83 -6.00
C VAL A 425 -7.02 -12.87 -7.08
N ASP A 426 -6.72 -13.44 -8.24
CA ASP A 426 -7.72 -13.71 -9.28
C ASP A 426 -8.77 -14.68 -8.72
N LYS A 427 -10.06 -14.36 -8.91
CA LYS A 427 -11.21 -15.13 -8.41
C LYS A 427 -11.12 -16.62 -8.70
N LYS A 428 -10.52 -17.02 -9.81
CA LYS A 428 -10.42 -18.45 -10.19
C LYS A 428 -9.61 -19.30 -9.19
N TYR A 429 -8.74 -18.69 -8.36
CA TYR A 429 -7.98 -19.39 -7.33
C TYR A 429 -8.64 -19.32 -5.95
N VAL A 430 -9.73 -18.59 -5.82
CA VAL A 430 -10.43 -18.41 -4.56
C VAL A 430 -11.59 -19.41 -4.49
N PRO A 431 -11.69 -20.26 -3.44
CA PRO A 431 -12.80 -21.18 -3.25
C PRO A 431 -14.16 -20.47 -3.29
N ALA A 432 -15.17 -21.12 -3.86
CA ALA A 432 -16.52 -20.54 -4.01
C ALA A 432 -17.15 -20.08 -2.68
N THR A 433 -16.78 -20.71 -1.56
CA THR A 433 -17.20 -20.31 -0.21
C THR A 433 -16.65 -18.92 0.14
N LEU A 434 -15.35 -18.70 -0.05
CA LEU A 434 -14.70 -17.41 0.22
C LEU A 434 -15.17 -16.33 -0.76
N GLN A 435 -15.47 -16.68 -2.03
CA GLN A 435 -16.07 -15.74 -2.96
C GLN A 435 -17.43 -15.23 -2.47
N LYS A 436 -18.29 -16.14 -1.95
CA LYS A 436 -19.58 -15.78 -1.36
C LYS A 436 -19.43 -14.92 -0.11
N GLU A 437 -18.42 -15.18 0.71
CA GLU A 437 -18.11 -14.35 1.88
C GLU A 437 -17.68 -12.93 1.45
N PHE A 438 -16.86 -12.81 0.41
CA PHE A 438 -16.46 -11.51 -0.14
C PHE A 438 -17.63 -10.71 -0.75
N GLU A 439 -18.65 -11.38 -1.26
CA GLU A 439 -19.84 -10.74 -1.85
C GLU A 439 -20.85 -10.24 -0.80
N GLN A 440 -20.68 -10.61 0.48
CA GLN A 440 -21.54 -10.12 1.55
C GLN A 440 -21.41 -8.61 1.72
N LYS A 441 -22.45 -8.01 2.34
CA LYS A 441 -22.41 -6.60 2.72
C LYS A 441 -21.22 -6.36 3.65
N PRO A 442 -20.29 -5.45 3.29
CA PRO A 442 -19.11 -5.20 4.11
C PRO A 442 -19.45 -4.47 5.40
N PHE A 443 -18.63 -4.69 6.42
CA PHE A 443 -18.53 -3.78 7.55
C PHE A 443 -17.73 -2.56 7.13
N MET A 444 -18.31 -1.37 7.32
CA MET A 444 -17.65 -0.11 6.98
C MET A 444 -16.64 0.25 8.07
N LEU A 445 -15.40 0.48 7.66
CA LEU A 445 -14.35 1.02 8.50
C LEU A 445 -14.21 2.52 8.24
N MET A 446 -13.85 3.25 9.30
CA MET A 446 -13.63 4.69 9.19
C MET A 446 -12.35 5.01 8.40
N PRO A 447 -12.27 6.18 7.74
CA PRO A 447 -11.08 6.58 6.98
C PRO A 447 -9.82 6.74 7.83
N ASP A 448 -9.96 6.89 9.14
CA ASP A 448 -8.87 7.02 10.12
C ASP A 448 -8.58 5.72 10.87
N ASP A 449 -9.03 4.57 10.34
CA ASP A 449 -8.64 3.28 10.89
C ASP A 449 -7.11 3.14 10.88
N PRO A 450 -6.48 2.69 11.99
CA PRO A 450 -5.03 2.63 12.12
C PRO A 450 -4.28 1.92 10.99
N LEU A 451 -4.90 0.91 10.37
CA LEU A 451 -4.28 0.17 9.27
C LEU A 451 -4.24 0.97 7.95
N PHE A 452 -5.05 2.02 7.82
CA PHE A 452 -5.20 2.82 6.61
C PHE A 452 -4.72 4.26 6.77
N SER A 453 -4.44 4.69 7.98
CA SER A 453 -3.92 6.04 8.29
C SER A 453 -2.39 6.14 8.20
N VAL A 454 -1.70 5.03 8.04
CA VAL A 454 -0.21 4.95 7.98
C VAL A 454 0.32 5.18 6.56
N ASP A 455 -0.53 5.24 5.56
CA ASP A 455 -0.16 5.49 4.16
C ASP A 455 0.07 6.99 3.83
N ASP A 456 0.23 7.86 4.86
CA ASP A 456 0.51 9.31 4.72
C ASP A 456 2.01 9.63 4.80
#